data_8818b4f37867e304f9b527be655e8086
#
_entry.id   8818b4f37867e304f9b527be655e8086
#
_cell.length_a   1.000
_cell.length_b   1.000
_cell.length_c   1.000
_cell.angle_alpha   90.00
_cell.angle_beta   90.00
_cell.angle_gamma   90.00
#
_symmetry.space_group_name_H-M   'P 1'
#
loop_
_entity.id
_entity.type
_entity.pdbx_description
1 polymer ?
#
loop_
_entity_poly.entity_id
_entity_poly.type
_entity_poly.pdbx_seq_one_letter_code
_entity_poly.pdbx_strand_id
1 'polypeptide(L)'
;MMNKEEFIQLLQDKKYKTAQNILSEMNDMDTAAFLEELDAKECALAFRLISKEKAADVFSCMNSKMQTYLVDMFSETELKELLDDLYMDDTVDMLEDLPANLVTRILKNLDSNKRSTINKLLKYPEDSAGSIMTTEYVTLKKTMAVKQAMNHIKEIGIHKETIYTCYVTENKRLMGIVTAKSLMTSDDDENITNLMNTNIISVHTHTDQEQVAHLFRKYDLIAMPVLDSDGCLVGIVTFDDAMDVMVDETNEDISRMAAMEPNEKTYFETTVWQQAKHRILWLLVLMFSATITGSIITRYENAFSAVPLLVSFIPMLMDTGGNCGSQSSTLIIRGLALGEIHFKEIFKVMFKEFRISLVVGFILAAANGLRIFIQYQNFNIAIVVALSLMVVVIIAKLIGCILPLFANKIGVDPAIMASPLITTIVDTCSILVYFNIAVHVFNIVV
;
A
#
# COMPACT_ATOMS: atom_id res chain seq x y z
N MET A 1 4.44 -5.03 -31.38
CA MET A 1 3.10 -4.68 -30.86
C MET A 1 2.25 -4.27 -32.05
N MET A 2 1.07 -4.86 -32.19
CA MET A 2 0.12 -4.50 -33.23
C MET A 2 -0.42 -3.09 -33.01
N ASN A 3 -0.64 -2.32 -34.07
CA ASN A 3 -1.23 -0.99 -33.98
C ASN A 3 -2.75 -1.13 -33.69
N LYS A 4 -3.27 -0.38 -32.71
CA LYS A 4 -4.70 -0.30 -32.38
C LYS A 4 -5.58 -0.06 -33.61
N GLU A 5 -5.17 0.86 -34.48
CA GLU A 5 -5.92 1.19 -35.73
C GLU A 5 -6.04 0.00 -36.68
N GLU A 6 -4.98 -0.79 -36.80
CA GLU A 6 -5.00 -1.99 -37.64
C GLU A 6 -5.94 -3.06 -37.08
N PHE A 7 -5.97 -3.22 -35.75
CA PHE A 7 -6.88 -4.16 -35.12
C PHE A 7 -8.36 -3.73 -35.24
N ILE A 8 -8.65 -2.46 -35.05
CA ILE A 8 -9.99 -1.89 -35.28
C ILE A 8 -10.42 -2.13 -36.77
N GLN A 9 -9.51 -1.94 -37.74
CA GLN A 9 -9.80 -2.23 -39.14
C GLN A 9 -10.15 -3.71 -39.36
N LEU A 10 -9.46 -4.64 -38.68
CA LEU A 10 -9.80 -6.08 -38.75
C LEU A 10 -11.20 -6.37 -38.19
N LEU A 11 -11.61 -5.73 -37.13
CA LEU A 11 -12.96 -5.87 -36.57
C LEU A 11 -14.01 -5.31 -37.54
N GLN A 12 -13.75 -4.14 -38.16
CA GLN A 12 -14.65 -3.51 -39.14
C GLN A 12 -14.77 -4.33 -40.42
N ASP A 13 -13.66 -4.91 -40.87
CA ASP A 13 -13.60 -5.82 -42.06
C ASP A 13 -14.19 -7.22 -41.73
N LYS A 14 -14.63 -7.46 -40.48
CA LYS A 14 -15.15 -8.76 -40.01
C LYS A 14 -14.14 -9.91 -40.13
N LYS A 15 -12.83 -9.61 -40.11
CA LYS A 15 -11.75 -10.61 -40.13
C LYS A 15 -11.50 -11.19 -38.69
N TYR A 16 -12.57 -11.66 -38.06
CA TYR A 16 -12.58 -12.10 -36.67
C TYR A 16 -11.56 -13.19 -36.34
N LYS A 17 -11.33 -14.12 -37.31
CA LYS A 17 -10.36 -15.21 -37.13
C LYS A 17 -8.93 -14.70 -37.01
N THR A 18 -8.58 -13.65 -37.80
CA THR A 18 -7.26 -13.01 -37.71
C THR A 18 -7.11 -12.25 -36.37
N ALA A 19 -8.15 -11.51 -35.98
CA ALA A 19 -8.18 -10.81 -34.67
C ALA A 19 -8.07 -11.80 -33.51
N GLN A 20 -8.78 -12.94 -33.55
CA GLN A 20 -8.69 -13.99 -32.55
C GLN A 20 -7.28 -14.58 -32.44
N ASN A 21 -6.63 -14.89 -33.56
CA ASN A 21 -5.26 -15.42 -33.54
C ASN A 21 -4.29 -14.44 -32.88
N ILE A 22 -4.43 -13.15 -33.12
CA ILE A 22 -3.59 -12.11 -32.54
C ILE A 22 -3.78 -12.08 -31.01
N LEU A 23 -5.02 -12.06 -30.51
CA LEU A 23 -5.32 -12.07 -29.09
C LEU A 23 -4.86 -13.37 -28.41
N SER A 24 -4.86 -14.50 -29.12
CA SER A 24 -4.39 -15.78 -28.60
C SER A 24 -2.88 -15.88 -28.44
N GLU A 25 -2.11 -15.10 -29.22
CA GLU A 25 -0.64 -15.06 -29.14
C GLU A 25 -0.12 -14.10 -28.05
N MET A 26 -0.95 -13.18 -27.55
CA MET A 26 -0.61 -12.28 -26.46
C MET A 26 -0.77 -12.99 -25.11
N ASN A 27 -0.04 -12.58 -24.08
CA ASN A 27 -0.34 -13.01 -22.71
C ASN A 27 -1.59 -12.29 -22.16
N ASP A 28 -2.08 -12.71 -21.00
CA ASP A 28 -3.38 -12.25 -20.48
C ASP A 28 -3.33 -10.78 -20.08
N MET A 29 -2.28 -10.33 -19.38
CA MET A 29 -2.06 -8.94 -19.01
C MET A 29 -1.93 -8.02 -20.24
N ASP A 30 -1.13 -8.41 -21.25
CA ASP A 30 -0.99 -7.61 -22.47
C ASP A 30 -2.30 -7.57 -23.26
N THR A 31 -3.09 -8.66 -23.21
CA THR A 31 -4.41 -8.71 -23.84
C THR A 31 -5.37 -7.75 -23.14
N ALA A 32 -5.43 -7.75 -21.83
CA ALA A 32 -6.24 -6.83 -21.03
C ALA A 32 -5.85 -5.37 -21.33
N ALA A 33 -4.58 -5.02 -21.19
CA ALA A 33 -4.08 -3.68 -21.48
C ALA A 33 -4.39 -3.22 -22.90
N PHE A 34 -4.24 -4.11 -23.90
CA PHE A 34 -4.58 -3.79 -25.29
C PHE A 34 -6.08 -3.55 -25.48
N LEU A 35 -6.93 -4.35 -24.83
CA LEU A 35 -8.39 -4.20 -24.91
C LEU A 35 -8.87 -2.90 -24.24
N GLU A 36 -8.22 -2.48 -23.17
CA GLU A 36 -8.52 -1.22 -22.49
C GLU A 36 -8.21 0.03 -23.33
N GLU A 37 -7.29 -0.07 -24.28
CA GLU A 37 -7.04 1.01 -25.24
C GLU A 37 -8.19 1.19 -26.24
N LEU A 38 -9.04 0.16 -26.45
CA LEU A 38 -10.15 0.20 -27.40
C LEU A 38 -11.34 0.98 -26.84
N ASP A 39 -12.22 1.44 -27.75
CA ASP A 39 -13.51 1.96 -27.31
C ASP A 39 -14.35 0.82 -26.70
N ALA A 40 -15.18 1.15 -25.72
CA ALA A 40 -15.94 0.16 -24.95
C ALA A 40 -16.73 -0.86 -25.80
N LYS A 41 -17.29 -0.47 -26.94
CA LYS A 41 -17.99 -1.37 -27.87
C LYS A 41 -17.03 -2.30 -28.62
N GLU A 42 -15.89 -1.78 -29.03
CA GLU A 42 -14.85 -2.53 -29.72
C GLU A 42 -14.19 -3.53 -28.74
N CYS A 43 -13.95 -3.10 -27.50
CA CYS A 43 -13.50 -3.96 -26.43
C CYS A 43 -14.46 -5.15 -26.19
N ALA A 44 -15.76 -4.91 -26.02
CA ALA A 44 -16.73 -5.95 -25.81
C ALA A 44 -16.82 -6.93 -27.01
N LEU A 45 -16.65 -6.44 -28.24
CA LEU A 45 -16.59 -7.29 -29.42
C LEU A 45 -15.32 -8.13 -29.46
N ALA A 46 -14.17 -7.51 -29.18
CA ALA A 46 -12.88 -8.17 -29.17
C ALA A 46 -12.77 -9.20 -28.03
N PHE A 47 -13.31 -8.91 -26.85
CA PHE A 47 -13.38 -9.83 -25.72
C PHE A 47 -14.13 -11.13 -26.07
N ARG A 48 -15.23 -11.03 -26.83
CA ARG A 48 -15.96 -12.22 -27.32
C ARG A 48 -15.17 -13.10 -28.30
N LEU A 49 -14.05 -12.63 -28.82
CA LEU A 49 -13.17 -13.42 -29.67
C LEU A 49 -12.10 -14.19 -28.88
N ILE A 50 -11.91 -13.89 -27.59
CA ILE A 50 -10.98 -14.61 -26.70
C ILE A 50 -11.51 -16.02 -26.47
N SER A 51 -10.60 -16.99 -26.36
CA SER A 51 -10.98 -18.36 -25.99
C SER A 51 -11.53 -18.41 -24.57
N LYS A 52 -12.41 -19.37 -24.28
CA LYS A 52 -13.02 -19.48 -22.93
C LYS A 52 -11.99 -19.66 -21.85
N GLU A 53 -10.97 -20.48 -22.09
CA GLU A 53 -9.90 -20.78 -21.14
C GLU A 53 -9.07 -19.53 -20.77
N LYS A 54 -9.06 -18.51 -21.63
CA LYS A 54 -8.29 -17.27 -21.45
C LYS A 54 -9.17 -16.10 -20.99
N ALA A 55 -10.47 -16.20 -21.18
CA ALA A 55 -11.38 -15.07 -20.97
C ALA A 55 -11.45 -14.63 -19.51
N ALA A 56 -11.44 -15.57 -18.56
CA ALA A 56 -11.45 -15.29 -17.13
C ALA A 56 -10.16 -14.59 -16.70
N ASP A 57 -8.99 -15.11 -17.10
CA ASP A 57 -7.68 -14.56 -16.76
C ASP A 57 -7.47 -13.15 -17.36
N VAL A 58 -7.94 -12.91 -18.58
CA VAL A 58 -7.90 -11.57 -19.20
C VAL A 58 -8.86 -10.62 -18.49
N PHE A 59 -10.02 -11.10 -18.06
CA PHE A 59 -11.01 -10.29 -17.39
C PHE A 59 -10.56 -9.84 -16.00
N SER A 60 -9.93 -10.72 -15.21
CA SER A 60 -9.38 -10.38 -13.89
C SER A 60 -8.27 -9.33 -13.99
N CYS A 61 -7.46 -9.35 -15.05
CA CYS A 61 -6.43 -8.37 -15.32
C CYS A 61 -6.95 -6.98 -15.78
N MET A 62 -8.25 -6.81 -16.04
CA MET A 62 -8.82 -5.54 -16.50
C MET A 62 -9.13 -4.60 -15.34
N ASN A 63 -9.05 -3.27 -15.59
CA ASN A 63 -9.49 -2.27 -14.62
C ASN A 63 -11.01 -2.34 -14.35
N SER A 64 -11.43 -1.95 -13.14
CA SER A 64 -12.81 -2.01 -12.66
C SER A 64 -13.81 -1.30 -13.57
N LYS A 65 -13.40 -0.25 -14.28
CA LYS A 65 -14.27 0.48 -15.20
C LYS A 65 -14.62 -0.38 -16.44
N MET A 66 -13.65 -1.07 -17.00
CA MET A 66 -13.87 -1.93 -18.15
C MET A 66 -14.61 -3.20 -17.75
N GLN A 67 -14.28 -3.78 -16.60
CA GLN A 67 -15.03 -4.89 -16.02
C GLN A 67 -16.52 -4.54 -15.83
N THR A 68 -16.79 -3.36 -15.21
CA THR A 68 -18.16 -2.84 -15.05
C THR A 68 -18.91 -2.76 -16.39
N TYR A 69 -18.25 -2.22 -17.41
CA TYR A 69 -18.84 -2.08 -18.74
C TYR A 69 -19.11 -3.43 -19.38
N LEU A 70 -18.17 -4.37 -19.32
CA LEU A 70 -18.32 -5.71 -19.89
C LEU A 70 -19.45 -6.49 -19.20
N VAL A 71 -19.49 -6.44 -17.85
CA VAL A 71 -20.56 -7.07 -17.06
C VAL A 71 -21.93 -6.52 -17.46
N ASP A 72 -22.08 -5.22 -17.71
CA ASP A 72 -23.34 -4.62 -18.15
C ASP A 72 -23.74 -5.07 -19.57
N MET A 73 -22.77 -5.27 -20.45
CA MET A 73 -22.98 -5.66 -21.84
C MET A 73 -23.17 -7.16 -22.08
N PHE A 74 -22.77 -8.01 -21.13
CA PHE A 74 -22.89 -9.46 -21.28
C PHE A 74 -24.34 -9.93 -21.10
N SER A 75 -24.70 -10.96 -21.87
CA SER A 75 -25.91 -11.73 -21.62
C SER A 75 -25.77 -12.57 -20.33
N GLU A 76 -26.88 -13.04 -19.78
CA GLU A 76 -26.88 -13.90 -18.59
C GLU A 76 -26.04 -15.18 -18.79
N THR A 77 -25.99 -15.68 -20.03
CA THR A 77 -25.23 -16.90 -20.39
C THR A 77 -23.72 -16.59 -20.41
N GLU A 78 -23.32 -15.51 -21.07
CA GLU A 78 -21.90 -15.08 -21.14
C GLU A 78 -21.38 -14.76 -19.74
N LEU A 79 -22.17 -14.05 -18.92
CA LEU A 79 -21.81 -13.71 -17.55
C LEU A 79 -21.63 -14.97 -16.69
N LYS A 80 -22.55 -15.94 -16.82
CA LYS A 80 -22.44 -17.18 -16.07
C LYS A 80 -21.20 -17.99 -16.46
N GLU A 81 -20.94 -18.13 -17.78
CA GLU A 81 -19.74 -18.83 -18.27
C GLU A 81 -18.45 -18.19 -17.75
N LEU A 82 -18.36 -16.86 -17.74
CA LEU A 82 -17.22 -16.13 -17.17
C LEU A 82 -17.05 -16.38 -15.67
N LEU A 83 -18.14 -16.26 -14.90
CA LEU A 83 -18.13 -16.45 -13.45
C LEU A 83 -17.86 -17.90 -13.01
N ASP A 84 -18.15 -18.88 -13.88
CA ASP A 84 -17.84 -20.29 -13.59
C ASP A 84 -16.31 -20.54 -13.64
N ASP A 85 -15.58 -19.80 -14.46
CA ASP A 85 -14.14 -19.93 -14.68
C ASP A 85 -13.29 -18.94 -13.84
N LEU A 86 -13.85 -17.81 -13.33
CA LEU A 86 -13.19 -16.88 -12.44
C LEU A 86 -12.90 -17.49 -11.07
N TYR A 87 -11.74 -17.19 -10.50
CA TYR A 87 -11.37 -17.52 -9.12
C TYR A 87 -12.21 -16.73 -8.11
N MET A 88 -12.22 -17.18 -6.85
CA MET A 88 -13.10 -16.62 -5.83
C MET A 88 -12.68 -15.24 -5.38
N ASP A 89 -11.38 -15.01 -5.23
CA ASP A 89 -10.76 -13.73 -4.93
C ASP A 89 -11.06 -12.71 -6.02
N ASP A 90 -10.70 -13.00 -7.28
CA ASP A 90 -11.03 -12.15 -8.43
C ASP A 90 -12.53 -11.81 -8.50
N THR A 91 -13.39 -12.77 -8.15
CA THR A 91 -14.85 -12.52 -8.13
C THR A 91 -15.23 -11.58 -6.98
N VAL A 92 -14.59 -11.68 -5.83
CA VAL A 92 -14.83 -10.82 -4.66
C VAL A 92 -14.37 -9.41 -4.96
N ASP A 93 -13.12 -9.23 -5.42
CA ASP A 93 -12.54 -7.94 -5.76
C ASP A 93 -13.39 -7.20 -6.81
N MET A 94 -13.79 -7.90 -7.87
CA MET A 94 -14.71 -7.33 -8.85
C MET A 94 -16.03 -6.88 -8.20
N LEU A 95 -16.60 -7.65 -7.26
CA LEU A 95 -17.89 -7.33 -6.64
C LEU A 95 -17.83 -6.12 -5.71
N GLU A 96 -16.68 -5.86 -5.08
CA GLU A 96 -16.46 -4.69 -4.21
C GLU A 96 -16.50 -3.40 -5.01
N ASP A 97 -16.00 -3.42 -6.24
CA ASP A 97 -15.94 -2.25 -7.12
C ASP A 97 -17.23 -1.99 -7.92
N LEU A 98 -18.12 -2.99 -8.03
CA LEU A 98 -19.29 -2.90 -8.89
C LEU A 98 -20.48 -2.17 -8.26
N PRO A 99 -21.28 -1.44 -9.06
CA PRO A 99 -22.57 -0.91 -8.63
C PRO A 99 -23.53 -2.00 -8.12
N ALA A 100 -24.27 -1.73 -7.05
CA ALA A 100 -25.15 -2.68 -6.36
C ALA A 100 -26.15 -3.45 -7.27
N ASN A 101 -26.60 -2.84 -8.37
CA ASN A 101 -27.46 -3.50 -9.35
C ASN A 101 -26.73 -4.60 -10.11
N LEU A 102 -25.45 -4.42 -10.46
CA LEU A 102 -24.62 -5.42 -11.11
C LEU A 102 -24.20 -6.51 -10.13
N VAL A 103 -23.84 -6.16 -8.90
CA VAL A 103 -23.59 -7.12 -7.81
C VAL A 103 -24.79 -8.07 -7.64
N THR A 104 -26.00 -7.53 -7.57
CA THR A 104 -27.24 -8.34 -7.46
C THR A 104 -27.42 -9.27 -8.66
N ARG A 105 -27.08 -8.78 -9.86
CA ARG A 105 -27.15 -9.54 -11.11
C ARG A 105 -26.16 -10.69 -11.11
N ILE A 106 -24.91 -10.45 -10.72
CA ILE A 106 -23.84 -11.46 -10.62
C ILE A 106 -24.23 -12.53 -9.61
N LEU A 107 -24.54 -12.13 -8.37
CA LEU A 107 -24.93 -13.06 -7.31
C LEU A 107 -26.13 -13.96 -7.68
N LYS A 108 -27.02 -13.48 -8.54
CA LYS A 108 -28.16 -14.29 -9.04
C LYS A 108 -27.70 -15.35 -10.03
N ASN A 109 -26.67 -15.12 -10.81
CA ASN A 109 -26.15 -16.02 -11.83
C ASN A 109 -25.19 -17.09 -11.27
N LEU A 110 -24.62 -16.86 -10.08
CA LEU A 110 -23.77 -17.82 -9.39
C LEU A 110 -24.57 -19.03 -8.86
N ASP A 111 -23.91 -20.18 -8.83
CA ASP A 111 -24.44 -21.34 -8.15
C ASP A 111 -24.59 -21.12 -6.64
N SER A 112 -25.34 -21.97 -5.95
CA SER A 112 -25.63 -21.80 -4.52
C SER A 112 -24.37 -21.91 -3.64
N ASN A 113 -23.40 -22.73 -4.04
CA ASN A 113 -22.16 -22.94 -3.27
C ASN A 113 -21.19 -21.77 -3.44
N LYS A 114 -20.92 -21.36 -4.70
CA LYS A 114 -20.10 -20.17 -5.01
C LYS A 114 -20.69 -18.94 -4.33
N ARG A 115 -21.99 -18.70 -4.46
CA ARG A 115 -22.68 -17.58 -3.79
C ARG A 115 -22.53 -17.60 -2.26
N SER A 116 -22.65 -18.77 -1.64
CA SER A 116 -22.49 -18.90 -0.18
C SER A 116 -21.07 -18.58 0.25
N THR A 117 -20.07 -19.00 -0.54
CA THR A 117 -18.65 -18.74 -0.28
C THR A 117 -18.34 -17.24 -0.44
N ILE A 118 -18.75 -16.63 -1.55
CA ILE A 118 -18.57 -15.19 -1.80
C ILE A 118 -19.23 -14.34 -0.71
N ASN A 119 -20.48 -14.65 -0.33
CA ASN A 119 -21.14 -13.94 0.78
C ASN A 119 -20.43 -14.12 2.14
N LYS A 120 -19.56 -15.08 2.26
CA LYS A 120 -18.73 -15.30 3.44
C LYS A 120 -17.44 -14.45 3.35
N LEU A 121 -16.81 -14.42 2.18
CA LEU A 121 -15.62 -13.63 1.89
C LEU A 121 -15.93 -12.14 2.04
N LEU A 122 -16.96 -11.62 1.44
CA LEU A 122 -17.45 -10.24 1.56
C LEU A 122 -17.81 -9.79 3.01
N LYS A 123 -17.75 -10.66 4.00
CA LYS A 123 -17.98 -10.32 5.42
C LYS A 123 -16.69 -10.11 6.19
N TYR A 124 -15.56 -10.50 5.64
CA TYR A 124 -14.30 -10.20 6.27
C TYR A 124 -14.05 -8.69 6.19
N PRO A 125 -13.35 -8.11 7.17
CA PRO A 125 -12.96 -6.70 7.08
C PRO A 125 -12.14 -6.45 5.83
N GLU A 126 -12.37 -5.30 5.19
CA GLU A 126 -11.45 -4.76 4.18
C GLU A 126 -10.03 -4.74 4.76
N ASP A 127 -9.01 -4.80 3.93
CA ASP A 127 -7.58 -4.79 4.31
C ASP A 127 -7.18 -5.94 5.26
N SER A 128 -7.86 -7.09 5.20
CA SER A 128 -7.54 -8.27 6.01
C SER A 128 -7.12 -9.46 5.17
N ALA A 129 -6.40 -10.43 5.77
CA ALA A 129 -6.08 -11.71 5.11
C ALA A 129 -7.31 -12.45 4.60
N GLY A 130 -8.46 -12.20 5.21
CA GLY A 130 -9.74 -12.81 4.81
C GLY A 130 -10.36 -12.18 3.57
N SER A 131 -10.09 -10.89 3.27
CA SER A 131 -10.56 -10.23 2.05
C SER A 131 -9.73 -10.64 0.82
N ILE A 132 -8.42 -10.77 0.97
CA ILE A 132 -7.48 -11.09 -0.13
C ILE A 132 -7.22 -12.59 -0.31
N MET A 133 -7.95 -13.50 0.36
CA MET A 133 -7.69 -14.93 0.27
C MET A 133 -8.56 -15.62 -0.77
N THR A 134 -7.97 -16.57 -1.51
CA THR A 134 -8.71 -17.53 -2.31
C THR A 134 -9.07 -18.79 -1.53
N THR A 135 -10.17 -19.44 -1.91
CA THR A 135 -10.59 -20.75 -1.32
C THR A 135 -10.21 -21.95 -2.20
N GLU A 136 -9.53 -21.69 -3.31
CA GLU A 136 -9.19 -22.66 -4.34
C GLU A 136 -7.79 -23.26 -4.16
N TYR A 137 -7.59 -23.96 -3.07
CA TYR A 137 -6.35 -24.63 -2.71
C TYR A 137 -6.46 -26.15 -2.69
N VAL A 138 -5.32 -26.84 -2.73
CA VAL A 138 -5.26 -28.30 -2.67
C VAL A 138 -5.12 -28.79 -1.23
N THR A 139 -6.05 -29.66 -0.80
CA THR A 139 -5.97 -30.37 0.49
C THR A 139 -5.60 -31.82 0.31
N LEU A 140 -4.72 -32.33 1.17
CA LEU A 140 -4.32 -33.71 1.24
C LEU A 140 -4.68 -34.30 2.61
N LYS A 141 -4.99 -35.60 2.64
CA LYS A 141 -5.18 -36.33 3.90
C LYS A 141 -3.83 -36.87 4.37
N LYS A 142 -3.54 -36.75 5.63
CA LYS A 142 -2.35 -37.26 6.30
C LYS A 142 -2.08 -38.76 6.05
N THR A 143 -3.13 -39.54 5.79
CA THR A 143 -3.04 -40.99 5.54
C THR A 143 -2.74 -41.36 4.10
N MET A 144 -2.68 -40.42 3.17
CA MET A 144 -2.40 -40.67 1.76
C MET A 144 -0.92 -41.08 1.55
N ALA A 145 -0.69 -41.96 0.59
CA ALA A 145 0.60 -42.17 -0.02
C ALA A 145 0.84 -41.13 -1.14
N VAL A 146 2.10 -40.88 -1.50
CA VAL A 146 2.50 -39.93 -2.57
C VAL A 146 1.72 -40.19 -3.85
N LYS A 147 1.64 -41.42 -4.30
CA LYS A 147 0.85 -41.77 -5.51
C LYS A 147 -0.61 -41.40 -5.43
N GLN A 148 -1.26 -41.53 -4.28
CA GLN A 148 -2.65 -41.14 -4.07
C GLN A 148 -2.79 -39.62 -4.08
N ALA A 149 -1.87 -38.89 -3.46
CA ALA A 149 -1.83 -37.44 -3.46
C ALA A 149 -1.63 -36.88 -4.87
N MET A 150 -0.68 -37.45 -5.64
CA MET A 150 -0.43 -37.03 -7.03
C MET A 150 -1.64 -37.28 -7.94
N ASN A 151 -2.33 -38.40 -7.77
CA ASN A 151 -3.56 -38.66 -8.52
C ASN A 151 -4.68 -37.68 -8.14
N HIS A 152 -4.82 -37.38 -6.86
CA HIS A 152 -5.77 -36.39 -6.38
C HIS A 152 -5.49 -34.99 -6.95
N ILE A 153 -4.22 -34.55 -6.94
CA ILE A 153 -3.82 -33.27 -7.54
C ILE A 153 -4.10 -33.23 -9.03
N LYS A 154 -3.85 -34.31 -9.78
CA LYS A 154 -4.19 -34.37 -11.23
C LYS A 154 -5.67 -34.26 -11.49
N GLU A 155 -6.50 -34.72 -10.58
CA GLU A 155 -7.96 -34.73 -10.72
C GLU A 155 -8.57 -33.36 -10.43
N ILE A 156 -8.09 -32.64 -9.41
CA ILE A 156 -8.68 -31.37 -8.97
C ILE A 156 -7.88 -30.13 -9.31
N GLY A 157 -6.58 -30.28 -9.64
CA GLY A 157 -5.61 -29.19 -9.69
C GLY A 157 -5.90 -28.15 -10.78
N ILE A 158 -6.64 -28.51 -11.84
CA ILE A 158 -7.02 -27.60 -12.92
C ILE A 158 -7.98 -26.49 -12.45
N HIS A 159 -8.65 -26.69 -11.32
CA HIS A 159 -9.58 -25.73 -10.72
C HIS A 159 -9.03 -25.13 -9.43
N LYS A 160 -7.72 -25.17 -9.25
CA LYS A 160 -7.03 -24.65 -8.07
C LYS A 160 -6.08 -23.56 -8.46
N GLU A 161 -6.08 -22.51 -7.68
CA GLU A 161 -5.19 -21.35 -7.82
C GLU A 161 -3.72 -21.77 -7.94
N THR A 162 -3.30 -22.64 -7.05
CA THR A 162 -1.95 -23.19 -7.09
C THR A 162 -1.91 -24.64 -6.62
N ILE A 163 -0.99 -25.42 -7.22
CA ILE A 163 -0.66 -26.78 -6.82
C ILE A 163 0.76 -26.89 -6.22
N TYR A 164 1.50 -25.76 -6.21
CA TYR A 164 2.90 -25.77 -5.72
C TYR A 164 3.01 -26.08 -4.24
N THR A 165 2.02 -25.64 -3.46
CA THR A 165 1.88 -25.92 -2.03
C THR A 165 0.55 -26.60 -1.76
N CYS A 166 0.61 -27.82 -1.22
CA CYS A 166 -0.55 -28.60 -0.83
C CYS A 166 -0.67 -28.65 0.69
N TYR A 167 -1.87 -28.54 1.20
CA TYR A 167 -2.16 -28.41 2.62
C TYR A 167 -2.67 -29.72 3.21
N VAL A 168 -1.95 -30.27 4.17
CA VAL A 168 -2.36 -31.51 4.86
C VAL A 168 -3.32 -31.14 5.98
N THR A 169 -4.55 -31.67 5.92
CA THR A 169 -5.59 -31.34 6.89
C THR A 169 -6.12 -32.59 7.58
N GLU A 170 -6.54 -32.43 8.85
CA GLU A 170 -7.29 -33.41 9.62
C GLU A 170 -8.49 -32.71 10.27
N ASN A 171 -9.70 -33.13 9.92
CA ASN A 171 -10.95 -32.45 10.35
C ASN A 171 -10.95 -30.93 10.06
N LYS A 172 -10.51 -30.52 8.89
CA LYS A 172 -10.30 -29.14 8.43
C LYS A 172 -9.17 -28.38 9.12
N ARG A 173 -8.58 -28.89 10.20
CA ARG A 173 -7.42 -28.25 10.84
C ARG A 173 -6.17 -28.47 10.02
N LEU A 174 -5.37 -27.44 9.89
CA LEU A 174 -4.09 -27.49 9.18
C LEU A 174 -3.06 -28.26 10.04
N MET A 175 -2.50 -29.33 9.49
CA MET A 175 -1.52 -30.19 10.17
C MET A 175 -0.11 -30.03 9.60
N GLY A 176 0.02 -29.70 8.32
CA GLY A 176 1.27 -29.57 7.62
C GLY A 176 1.09 -29.05 6.20
N ILE A 177 2.21 -28.77 5.56
CA ILE A 177 2.28 -28.43 4.14
C ILE A 177 3.22 -29.38 3.42
N VAL A 178 2.90 -29.73 2.18
CA VAL A 178 3.75 -30.53 1.29
C VAL A 178 3.87 -29.79 -0.03
N THR A 179 5.11 -29.64 -0.52
CA THR A 179 5.34 -28.99 -1.82
C THR A 179 5.19 -29.98 -2.97
N ALA A 180 4.76 -29.50 -4.14
CA ALA A 180 4.76 -30.31 -5.37
C ALA A 180 6.15 -30.92 -5.63
N LYS A 181 7.22 -30.17 -5.37
CA LYS A 181 8.60 -30.69 -5.48
C LYS A 181 8.82 -31.91 -4.60
N SER A 182 8.42 -31.88 -3.33
CA SER A 182 8.56 -33.02 -2.41
C SER A 182 7.80 -34.24 -2.91
N LEU A 183 6.56 -34.04 -3.41
CA LEU A 183 5.76 -35.13 -3.97
C LEU A 183 6.39 -35.75 -5.22
N MET A 184 6.94 -34.92 -6.11
CA MET A 184 7.54 -35.39 -7.38
C MET A 184 8.90 -36.09 -7.19
N THR A 185 9.58 -35.85 -6.07
CA THR A 185 10.93 -36.39 -5.79
C THR A 185 10.92 -37.52 -4.78
N SER A 186 9.77 -37.90 -4.24
CA SER A 186 9.62 -38.99 -3.26
C SER A 186 9.09 -40.25 -3.90
N ASP A 187 9.26 -41.41 -3.22
CA ASP A 187 8.74 -42.68 -3.69
C ASP A 187 7.20 -42.75 -3.65
N ASP A 188 6.60 -43.41 -4.63
CA ASP A 188 5.13 -43.52 -4.79
C ASP A 188 4.41 -44.05 -3.53
N ASP A 189 5.04 -44.94 -2.80
CA ASP A 189 4.47 -45.61 -1.61
C ASP A 189 4.76 -44.85 -0.29
N GLU A 190 5.55 -43.79 -0.34
CA GLU A 190 5.87 -42.99 0.85
C GLU A 190 4.63 -42.27 1.39
N ASN A 191 4.51 -42.20 2.73
CA ASN A 191 3.38 -41.56 3.37
C ASN A 191 3.55 -40.02 3.48
N ILE A 192 2.51 -39.26 3.18
CA ILE A 192 2.48 -37.78 3.27
C ILE A 192 2.93 -37.28 4.65
N THR A 193 2.64 -38.02 5.71
CA THR A 193 3.04 -37.65 7.08
C THR A 193 4.55 -37.51 7.23
N ASN A 194 5.34 -38.30 6.48
CA ASN A 194 6.81 -38.24 6.54
C ASN A 194 7.39 -37.07 5.76
N LEU A 195 6.65 -36.59 4.76
CA LEU A 195 7.07 -35.50 3.85
C LEU A 195 6.59 -34.11 4.29
N MET A 196 5.52 -34.06 5.09
CA MET A 196 4.91 -32.78 5.47
C MET A 196 5.81 -31.98 6.41
N ASN A 197 5.91 -30.69 6.13
CA ASN A 197 6.50 -29.73 7.05
C ASN A 197 5.42 -29.24 8.03
N THR A 198 5.67 -29.39 9.32
CA THR A 198 4.76 -28.96 10.39
C THR A 198 5.08 -27.58 10.95
N ASN A 199 6.24 -27.01 10.58
CA ASN A 199 6.59 -25.63 10.93
C ASN A 199 5.99 -24.70 9.88
N ILE A 200 4.71 -24.37 10.04
CA ILE A 200 3.92 -23.64 9.05
C ILE A 200 3.88 -22.15 9.43
N ILE A 201 4.15 -21.30 8.46
CA ILE A 201 3.83 -19.87 8.56
C ILE A 201 2.37 -19.71 8.08
N SER A 202 1.53 -19.19 8.94
CA SER A 202 0.09 -18.99 8.68
C SER A 202 -0.38 -17.69 9.29
N VAL A 203 -1.50 -17.18 8.82
CA VAL A 203 -2.19 -16.00 9.36
C VAL A 203 -3.64 -16.32 9.71
N HIS A 204 -4.30 -15.45 10.46
CA HIS A 204 -5.72 -15.52 10.73
C HIS A 204 -6.49 -14.62 9.78
N THR A 205 -7.77 -14.93 9.55
CA THR A 205 -8.67 -14.18 8.66
C THR A 205 -8.75 -12.67 8.93
N HIS A 206 -8.48 -12.23 10.17
CA HIS A 206 -8.51 -10.82 10.57
C HIS A 206 -7.10 -10.21 10.68
N THR A 207 -6.07 -10.91 10.21
CA THR A 207 -4.71 -10.36 10.16
C THR A 207 -4.70 -9.29 9.08
N ASP A 208 -4.12 -8.14 9.40
CA ASP A 208 -3.92 -7.02 8.48
C ASP A 208 -3.13 -7.43 7.24
N GLN A 209 -3.55 -6.97 6.07
CA GLN A 209 -2.96 -7.33 4.77
C GLN A 209 -1.50 -6.87 4.63
N GLU A 210 -1.13 -5.72 5.20
CA GLU A 210 0.26 -5.25 5.22
C GLU A 210 1.15 -6.26 5.96
N GLN A 211 0.66 -6.79 7.09
CA GLN A 211 1.37 -7.84 7.83
C GLN A 211 1.49 -9.14 7.01
N VAL A 212 0.46 -9.51 6.26
CA VAL A 212 0.48 -10.66 5.33
C VAL A 212 1.58 -10.46 4.29
N ALA A 213 1.58 -9.35 3.57
CA ALA A 213 2.57 -9.01 2.55
C ALA A 213 4.00 -8.99 3.12
N HIS A 214 4.17 -8.46 4.35
CA HIS A 214 5.45 -8.49 5.04
C HIS A 214 5.96 -9.91 5.33
N LEU A 215 5.07 -10.85 5.70
CA LEU A 215 5.42 -12.25 5.91
C LEU A 215 5.84 -12.95 4.61
N PHE A 216 5.16 -12.66 3.48
CA PHE A 216 5.57 -13.17 2.17
C PHE A 216 7.01 -12.78 1.85
N ARG A 217 7.34 -11.51 1.97
CA ARG A 217 8.71 -11.01 1.75
C ARG A 217 9.73 -11.59 2.71
N LYS A 218 9.36 -11.78 3.99
CA LYS A 218 10.28 -12.25 5.03
C LYS A 218 10.66 -13.72 4.87
N TYR A 219 9.73 -14.55 4.40
CA TYR A 219 9.87 -16.00 4.33
C TYR A 219 9.92 -16.54 2.91
N ASP A 220 9.93 -15.66 1.89
CA ASP A 220 9.95 -16.02 0.46
C ASP A 220 8.84 -17.03 0.11
N LEU A 221 7.61 -16.73 0.54
CA LEU A 221 6.48 -17.64 0.36
C LEU A 221 5.91 -17.51 -1.06
N ILE A 222 5.39 -18.62 -1.59
CA ILE A 222 4.60 -18.65 -2.83
C ILE A 222 3.09 -18.57 -2.52
N ALA A 223 2.68 -19.22 -1.42
CA ALA A 223 1.32 -19.17 -0.91
C ALA A 223 1.34 -19.34 0.61
N MET A 224 0.41 -18.71 1.30
CA MET A 224 0.32 -18.74 2.76
C MET A 224 -1.09 -19.14 3.21
N PRO A 225 -1.23 -20.13 4.11
CA PRO A 225 -2.53 -20.56 4.61
C PRO A 225 -3.14 -19.54 5.57
N VAL A 226 -4.44 -19.33 5.40
CA VAL A 226 -5.30 -18.50 6.25
C VAL A 226 -6.15 -19.39 7.13
N LEU A 227 -6.12 -19.15 8.42
CA LEU A 227 -6.83 -19.94 9.43
C LEU A 227 -7.96 -19.12 10.06
N ASP A 228 -9.04 -19.81 10.43
CA ASP A 228 -10.08 -19.22 11.28
C ASP A 228 -9.65 -19.23 12.76
N SER A 229 -10.53 -18.74 13.64
CA SER A 229 -10.30 -18.71 15.08
C SER A 229 -10.15 -20.09 15.72
N ASP A 230 -10.65 -21.14 15.06
CA ASP A 230 -10.59 -22.53 15.54
C ASP A 230 -9.36 -23.28 15.01
N GLY A 231 -8.53 -22.62 14.19
CA GLY A 231 -7.33 -23.17 13.54
C GLY A 231 -7.67 -24.04 12.33
N CYS A 232 -8.85 -23.89 11.76
CA CYS A 232 -9.22 -24.56 10.51
C CYS A 232 -8.72 -23.74 9.31
N LEU A 233 -8.24 -24.44 8.29
CA LEU A 233 -7.83 -23.82 7.03
C LEU A 233 -9.09 -23.36 6.28
N VAL A 234 -9.17 -22.05 5.99
CA VAL A 234 -10.33 -21.44 5.31
C VAL A 234 -9.98 -20.87 3.94
N GLY A 235 -8.73 -20.55 3.70
CA GLY A 235 -8.22 -19.99 2.44
C GLY A 235 -6.71 -20.02 2.37
N ILE A 236 -6.19 -19.48 1.29
CA ILE A 236 -4.78 -19.16 1.11
C ILE A 236 -4.68 -17.78 0.51
N VAL A 237 -3.59 -17.07 0.78
CA VAL A 237 -3.17 -15.89 0.02
C VAL A 237 -2.05 -16.34 -0.90
N THR A 238 -2.00 -15.83 -2.12
CA THR A 238 -0.95 -16.13 -3.09
C THR A 238 0.12 -15.04 -3.11
N PHE A 239 1.20 -15.27 -3.84
CA PHE A 239 2.31 -14.32 -3.92
C PHE A 239 1.95 -13.06 -4.74
N ASP A 240 1.21 -13.23 -5.80
CA ASP A 240 0.71 -12.15 -6.69
C ASP A 240 -0.18 -11.20 -5.91
N ASP A 241 -1.23 -11.69 -5.20
CA ASP A 241 -2.08 -10.86 -4.33
C ASP A 241 -1.26 -10.12 -3.26
N ALA A 242 -0.30 -10.82 -2.62
CA ALA A 242 0.58 -10.19 -1.65
C ALA A 242 1.48 -9.10 -2.27
N MET A 243 1.85 -9.22 -3.56
CA MET A 243 2.58 -8.18 -4.29
C MET A 243 1.72 -6.97 -4.58
N ASP A 244 0.46 -7.17 -4.97
CA ASP A 244 -0.50 -6.09 -5.22
C ASP A 244 -0.77 -5.32 -3.92
N VAL A 245 -1.02 -6.02 -2.82
CA VAL A 245 -1.11 -5.40 -1.49
C VAL A 245 0.14 -4.56 -1.15
N MET A 246 1.36 -5.06 -1.45
CA MET A 246 2.58 -4.27 -1.20
C MET A 246 2.63 -2.96 -1.99
N VAL A 247 2.10 -2.95 -3.21
CA VAL A 247 2.03 -1.75 -4.05
C VAL A 247 0.99 -0.79 -3.49
N ASP A 248 -0.18 -1.28 -3.11
CA ASP A 248 -1.29 -0.46 -2.60
C ASP A 248 -0.94 0.16 -1.25
N GLU A 249 -0.38 -0.59 -0.31
CA GLU A 249 0.12 -0.08 0.97
C GLU A 249 1.22 0.99 0.76
N THR A 250 2.11 0.77 -0.22
CA THR A 250 3.15 1.77 -0.54
C THR A 250 2.51 3.05 -1.10
N ASN A 251 1.49 2.95 -1.95
CA ASN A 251 0.76 4.09 -2.51
C ASN A 251 -0.04 4.83 -1.43
N GLU A 252 -0.63 4.08 -0.50
CA GLU A 252 -1.32 4.62 0.66
C GLU A 252 -0.36 5.41 1.56
N ASP A 253 0.78 4.82 1.93
CA ASP A 253 1.83 5.46 2.71
C ASP A 253 2.31 6.77 2.06
N ILE A 254 2.59 6.76 0.75
CA ILE A 254 2.99 7.96 0.00
C ILE A 254 1.91 9.04 0.08
N SER A 255 0.65 8.67 -0.06
CA SER A 255 -0.49 9.60 0.00
C SER A 255 -0.64 10.20 1.39
N ARG A 256 -0.59 9.39 2.44
CA ARG A 256 -0.66 9.82 3.84
C ARG A 256 0.54 10.70 4.22
N MET A 257 1.74 10.34 3.76
CA MET A 257 2.96 11.14 3.95
C MET A 257 2.88 12.52 3.28
N ALA A 258 2.07 12.67 2.25
CA ALA A 258 1.80 13.95 1.59
C ALA A 258 0.56 14.69 2.17
N ALA A 259 -0.03 14.21 3.27
CA ALA A 259 -1.28 14.69 3.86
C ALA A 259 -2.44 14.69 2.84
N MET A 260 -2.60 13.57 2.17
CA MET A 260 -3.72 13.29 1.26
C MET A 260 -4.44 12.03 1.72
N GLU A 261 -5.75 11.93 1.43
CA GLU A 261 -6.46 10.66 1.55
C GLU A 261 -6.03 9.73 0.42
N PRO A 262 -5.77 8.45 0.71
CA PRO A 262 -5.45 7.44 -0.31
C PRO A 262 -6.56 7.34 -1.38
N ASN A 263 -6.19 6.90 -2.55
CA ASN A 263 -7.12 6.68 -3.66
C ASN A 263 -6.61 5.52 -4.53
N GLU A 264 -7.41 4.48 -4.65
CA GLU A 264 -7.12 3.28 -5.44
C GLU A 264 -7.24 3.53 -6.95
N LYS A 265 -8.01 4.58 -7.34
CA LYS A 265 -8.21 4.91 -8.75
C LYS A 265 -7.01 5.61 -9.34
N THR A 266 -6.77 5.35 -10.62
CA THR A 266 -5.71 6.04 -11.36
C THR A 266 -5.96 7.56 -11.43
N TYR A 267 -4.89 8.32 -11.64
CA TYR A 267 -4.96 9.80 -11.70
C TYR A 267 -6.01 10.32 -12.70
N PHE A 268 -6.15 9.68 -13.85
CA PHE A 268 -7.08 10.12 -14.91
C PHE A 268 -8.51 9.64 -14.71
N GLU A 269 -8.74 8.58 -13.95
CA GLU A 269 -10.08 8.08 -13.63
C GLU A 269 -10.73 8.88 -12.50
N THR A 270 -9.90 9.43 -11.61
CA THR A 270 -10.40 10.23 -10.50
C THR A 270 -10.86 11.60 -10.99
N THR A 271 -12.11 11.97 -10.71
CA THR A 271 -12.65 13.27 -11.11
C THR A 271 -11.96 14.40 -10.35
N VAL A 272 -11.92 15.62 -10.95
CA VAL A 272 -11.35 16.82 -10.33
C VAL A 272 -11.95 17.08 -8.94
N TRP A 273 -13.25 16.85 -8.78
CA TRP A 273 -13.93 17.07 -7.49
C TRP A 273 -13.50 16.05 -6.42
N GLN A 274 -13.37 14.79 -6.78
CA GLN A 274 -12.84 13.76 -5.88
C GLN A 274 -11.39 14.06 -5.49
N GLN A 275 -10.53 14.37 -6.46
CA GLN A 275 -9.15 14.80 -6.22
C GLN A 275 -9.07 16.00 -5.26
N ALA A 276 -9.96 16.99 -5.40
CA ALA A 276 -9.99 18.12 -4.50
C ALA A 276 -10.43 17.72 -3.09
N LYS A 277 -11.43 16.84 -2.97
CA LYS A 277 -11.95 16.34 -1.68
C LYS A 277 -10.87 15.63 -0.87
N HIS A 278 -10.09 14.74 -1.51
CA HIS A 278 -9.01 13.98 -0.87
C HIS A 278 -7.86 14.85 -0.32
N ARG A 279 -7.76 16.11 -0.78
CA ARG A 279 -6.70 17.05 -0.37
C ARG A 279 -7.18 18.13 0.58
N ILE A 280 -8.43 18.61 0.43
CA ILE A 280 -8.87 19.85 1.06
C ILE A 280 -8.98 19.75 2.59
N LEU A 281 -9.37 18.59 3.11
CA LEU A 281 -9.52 18.37 4.54
C LEU A 281 -8.20 18.61 5.28
N TRP A 282 -7.15 17.95 4.84
CA TRP A 282 -5.81 18.10 5.41
C TRP A 282 -5.24 19.51 5.23
N LEU A 283 -5.44 20.13 4.06
CA LEU A 283 -5.01 21.51 3.82
C LEU A 283 -5.70 22.50 4.77
N LEU A 284 -6.98 22.30 5.08
CA LEU A 284 -7.68 23.12 6.06
C LEU A 284 -7.12 22.93 7.47
N VAL A 285 -6.86 21.69 7.89
CA VAL A 285 -6.24 21.41 9.20
C VAL A 285 -4.89 22.11 9.32
N LEU A 286 -4.03 21.99 8.29
CA LEU A 286 -2.72 22.64 8.26
C LEU A 286 -2.84 24.18 8.24
N MET A 287 -3.79 24.75 7.51
CA MET A 287 -4.06 26.19 7.47
C MET A 287 -4.48 26.71 8.86
N PHE A 288 -5.37 26.01 9.55
CA PHE A 288 -5.76 26.39 10.92
C PHE A 288 -4.57 26.28 11.89
N SER A 289 -3.77 25.24 11.78
CA SER A 289 -2.56 25.08 12.59
C SER A 289 -1.55 26.21 12.35
N ALA A 290 -1.40 26.68 11.12
CA ALA A 290 -0.53 27.80 10.78
C ALA A 290 -0.96 29.14 11.45
N THR A 291 -2.24 29.29 11.83
CA THR A 291 -2.69 30.48 12.57
C THR A 291 -2.07 30.59 13.97
N ILE A 292 -1.71 29.45 14.58
CA ILE A 292 -1.00 29.42 15.86
C ILE A 292 0.39 30.05 15.69
N THR A 293 1.09 29.64 14.64
CA THR A 293 2.41 30.20 14.29
C THR A 293 2.32 31.72 14.05
N GLY A 294 1.32 32.19 13.32
CA GLY A 294 1.04 33.61 13.09
C GLY A 294 0.82 34.38 14.40
N SER A 295 0.05 33.83 15.34
CA SER A 295 -0.20 34.44 16.65
C SER A 295 1.08 34.57 17.48
N ILE A 296 1.98 33.61 17.40
CA ILE A 296 3.29 33.68 18.07
C ILE A 296 4.15 34.80 17.46
N ILE A 297 4.19 34.90 16.13
CA ILE A 297 4.92 35.99 15.44
C ILE A 297 4.45 37.35 15.93
N THR A 298 3.13 37.56 15.98
CA THR A 298 2.54 38.84 16.45
C THR A 298 2.97 39.17 17.88
N ARG A 299 3.11 38.18 18.76
CA ARG A 299 3.56 38.38 20.15
C ARG A 299 4.97 38.99 20.24
N TYR A 300 5.82 38.77 19.24
CA TYR A 300 7.19 39.27 19.20
C TYR A 300 7.37 40.53 18.32
N GLU A 301 6.29 41.28 18.07
CA GLU A 301 6.31 42.50 17.23
C GLU A 301 7.34 43.55 17.72
N ASN A 302 7.50 43.72 19.05
CA ASN A 302 8.49 44.60 19.63
C ASN A 302 9.92 44.22 19.25
N ALA A 303 10.22 42.93 19.13
CA ALA A 303 11.53 42.45 18.71
C ALA A 303 11.82 42.80 17.24
N PHE A 304 10.81 42.77 16.37
CA PHE A 304 10.92 43.19 14.98
C PHE A 304 11.19 44.71 14.85
N SER A 305 10.50 45.48 15.65
CA SER A 305 10.68 46.93 15.66
C SER A 305 12.08 47.34 16.11
N ALA A 306 12.68 46.61 17.07
CA ALA A 306 14.00 46.84 17.57
C ALA A 306 15.11 46.42 16.59
N VAL A 307 14.95 45.28 15.92
CA VAL A 307 15.92 44.73 14.96
C VAL A 307 15.16 44.15 13.74
N PRO A 308 14.76 45.02 12.77
CA PRO A 308 13.95 44.59 11.62
C PRO A 308 14.55 43.46 10.78
N LEU A 309 15.88 43.37 10.75
CA LEU A 309 16.57 42.35 9.97
C LEU A 309 16.27 40.92 10.46
N LEU A 310 15.84 40.75 11.71
CA LEU A 310 15.48 39.43 12.26
C LEU A 310 14.34 38.74 11.46
N VAL A 311 13.41 39.52 10.91
CA VAL A 311 12.28 38.99 10.11
C VAL A 311 12.77 38.24 8.88
N SER A 312 13.88 38.70 8.27
CA SER A 312 14.41 38.11 7.03
C SER A 312 14.94 36.69 7.20
N PHE A 313 15.18 36.22 8.43
CA PHE A 313 15.70 34.87 8.70
C PHE A 313 14.62 33.89 9.10
N ILE A 314 13.38 34.32 9.36
CA ILE A 314 12.23 33.44 9.74
C ILE A 314 12.02 32.35 8.69
N PRO A 315 11.85 32.67 7.39
CA PRO A 315 11.58 31.63 6.38
C PRO A 315 12.68 30.58 6.32
N MET A 316 13.94 31.00 6.44
CA MET A 316 15.07 30.06 6.39
C MET A 316 15.09 29.11 7.60
N LEU A 317 14.80 29.61 8.81
CA LEU A 317 14.79 28.78 10.02
C LEU A 317 13.63 27.78 10.00
N MET A 318 12.46 28.22 9.56
CA MET A 318 11.27 27.36 9.40
C MET A 318 11.53 26.27 8.36
N ASP A 319 11.93 26.65 7.15
CA ASP A 319 12.20 25.71 6.07
C ASP A 319 13.27 24.68 6.45
N THR A 320 14.40 25.14 7.01
CA THR A 320 15.47 24.23 7.43
C THR A 320 15.02 23.29 8.56
N GLY A 321 14.26 23.81 9.52
CA GLY A 321 13.70 23.02 10.61
C GLY A 321 12.70 21.97 10.10
N GLY A 322 11.74 22.39 9.29
CA GLY A 322 10.76 21.52 8.67
C GLY A 322 11.39 20.39 7.86
N ASN A 323 12.36 20.73 7.01
CA ASN A 323 13.10 19.74 6.21
C ASN A 323 13.89 18.76 7.09
N CYS A 324 14.54 19.22 8.16
CA CYS A 324 15.27 18.35 9.08
C CYS A 324 14.33 17.39 9.83
N GLY A 325 13.18 17.86 10.25
CA GLY A 325 12.15 17.04 10.91
C GLY A 325 11.57 15.99 9.96
N SER A 326 11.20 16.40 8.75
CA SER A 326 10.67 15.52 7.70
C SER A 326 11.64 14.42 7.32
N GLN A 327 12.94 14.72 7.16
CA GLN A 327 13.95 13.69 6.89
C GLN A 327 14.02 12.62 7.99
N SER A 328 13.96 13.03 9.26
CA SER A 328 13.97 12.06 10.36
C SER A 328 12.69 11.25 10.39
N SER A 329 11.52 11.87 10.22
CA SER A 329 10.24 11.19 10.19
C SER A 329 10.18 10.14 9.08
N THR A 330 10.53 10.50 7.85
CA THR A 330 10.51 9.57 6.71
C THR A 330 11.37 8.32 6.98
N LEU A 331 12.56 8.49 7.58
CA LEU A 331 13.43 7.36 7.93
C LEU A 331 12.84 6.48 9.02
N ILE A 332 12.15 7.07 10.00
CA ILE A 332 11.52 6.32 11.09
C ILE A 332 10.25 5.60 10.61
N ILE A 333 9.40 6.25 9.82
CA ILE A 333 8.22 5.64 9.20
C ILE A 333 8.64 4.42 8.38
N ARG A 334 9.61 4.60 7.49
CA ARG A 334 10.18 3.48 6.73
C ARG A 334 10.71 2.36 7.63
N GLY A 335 11.44 2.70 8.69
CA GLY A 335 11.99 1.71 9.62
C GLY A 335 10.90 0.95 10.39
N LEU A 336 9.77 1.59 10.66
CA LEU A 336 8.59 0.95 11.26
C LEU A 336 7.91 0.01 10.27
N ALA A 337 7.64 0.47 9.06
CA ALA A 337 7.03 -0.32 7.99
C ALA A 337 7.88 -1.56 7.61
N LEU A 338 9.21 -1.43 7.65
CA LEU A 338 10.12 -2.57 7.40
C LEU A 338 10.34 -3.49 8.62
N GLY A 339 9.78 -3.14 9.79
CA GLY A 339 10.04 -3.87 11.03
C GLY A 339 11.48 -3.76 11.57
N GLU A 340 12.26 -2.77 11.07
CA GLU A 340 13.64 -2.50 11.53
C GLU A 340 13.67 -1.74 12.85
N ILE A 341 12.62 -0.98 13.15
CA ILE A 341 12.49 -0.13 14.33
C ILE A 341 11.23 -0.51 15.08
N HIS A 342 11.34 -0.65 16.41
CA HIS A 342 10.20 -0.87 17.28
C HIS A 342 10.12 0.20 18.37
N PHE A 343 8.91 0.47 18.89
CA PHE A 343 8.71 1.45 19.96
C PHE A 343 9.61 1.20 21.20
N LYS A 344 9.91 -0.06 21.51
CA LYS A 344 10.80 -0.43 22.62
C LYS A 344 12.20 0.18 22.51
N GLU A 345 12.61 0.54 21.30
CA GLU A 345 13.94 1.10 20.99
C GLU A 345 13.95 2.64 20.93
N ILE A 346 12.86 3.31 21.35
CA ILE A 346 12.69 4.77 21.23
C ILE A 346 13.91 5.56 21.76
N PHE A 347 14.46 5.20 22.91
CA PHE A 347 15.62 5.89 23.47
C PHE A 347 16.90 5.71 22.63
N LYS A 348 17.06 4.54 22.02
CA LYS A 348 18.20 4.26 21.11
C LYS A 348 18.07 5.06 19.82
N VAL A 349 16.86 5.15 19.28
CA VAL A 349 16.55 5.97 18.09
C VAL A 349 16.75 7.44 18.39
N MET A 350 16.17 7.96 19.48
CA MET A 350 16.34 9.36 19.91
C MET A 350 17.80 9.73 20.10
N PHE A 351 18.60 8.87 20.75
CA PHE A 351 20.02 9.12 20.95
C PHE A 351 20.80 9.14 19.63
N LYS A 352 20.44 8.27 18.69
CA LYS A 352 21.03 8.27 17.34
C LYS A 352 20.70 9.57 16.59
N GLU A 353 19.41 9.96 16.55
CA GLU A 353 18.97 11.20 15.91
C GLU A 353 19.55 12.45 16.59
N PHE A 354 19.67 12.46 17.91
CA PHE A 354 20.35 13.53 18.63
C PHE A 354 21.82 13.69 18.19
N ARG A 355 22.56 12.61 18.06
CA ARG A 355 23.95 12.66 17.56
C ARG A 355 24.04 13.15 16.11
N ILE A 356 23.11 12.71 15.26
CA ILE A 356 23.01 13.17 13.87
C ILE A 356 22.68 14.67 13.86
N SER A 357 21.76 15.14 14.71
CA SER A 357 21.37 16.55 14.78
C SER A 357 22.52 17.46 15.22
N LEU A 358 23.40 17.00 16.10
CA LEU A 358 24.60 17.76 16.49
C LEU A 358 25.55 17.97 15.30
N VAL A 359 25.79 16.95 14.51
CA VAL A 359 26.66 17.05 13.33
C VAL A 359 26.03 17.94 12.25
N VAL A 360 24.78 17.65 11.87
CA VAL A 360 24.05 18.40 10.85
C VAL A 360 23.85 19.86 11.28
N GLY A 361 23.38 20.06 12.52
CA GLY A 361 23.14 21.39 13.09
C GLY A 361 24.41 22.24 13.15
N PHE A 362 25.54 21.65 13.56
CA PHE A 362 26.80 22.36 13.58
C PHE A 362 27.26 22.81 12.17
N ILE A 363 27.19 21.93 11.19
CA ILE A 363 27.57 22.25 9.81
C ILE A 363 26.67 23.36 9.24
N LEU A 364 25.36 23.25 9.41
CA LEU A 364 24.41 24.25 8.93
C LEU A 364 24.54 25.58 9.66
N ALA A 365 24.72 25.57 10.99
CA ALA A 365 24.90 26.76 11.80
C ALA A 365 26.21 27.49 11.44
N ALA A 366 27.32 26.77 11.28
CA ALA A 366 28.60 27.32 10.90
C ALA A 366 28.58 27.95 9.49
N ALA A 367 28.05 27.20 8.51
CA ALA A 367 27.97 27.68 7.12
C ALA A 367 27.07 28.92 7.00
N ASN A 368 25.90 28.89 7.63
CA ASN A 368 24.95 29.99 7.55
C ASN A 368 25.35 31.18 8.41
N GLY A 369 25.93 30.97 9.59
CA GLY A 369 26.49 32.01 10.45
C GLY A 369 27.63 32.77 9.74
N LEU A 370 28.54 32.04 9.07
CA LEU A 370 29.61 32.64 8.26
C LEU A 370 29.03 33.44 7.08
N ARG A 371 28.06 32.92 6.36
CA ARG A 371 27.36 33.61 5.28
C ARG A 371 26.74 34.93 5.76
N ILE A 372 26.03 34.91 6.88
CA ILE A 372 25.35 36.08 7.45
C ILE A 372 26.40 37.12 7.92
N PHE A 373 27.47 36.65 8.56
CA PHE A 373 28.55 37.55 8.99
C PHE A 373 29.20 38.26 7.82
N ILE A 374 29.49 37.55 6.73
CA ILE A 374 30.07 38.16 5.51
C ILE A 374 29.10 39.17 4.88
N GLN A 375 27.81 38.81 4.82
CA GLN A 375 26.79 39.62 4.13
C GLN A 375 26.40 40.91 4.90
N TYR A 376 26.26 40.80 6.23
CA TYR A 376 25.69 41.88 7.05
C TYR A 376 26.73 42.52 7.98
N GLN A 377 27.96 42.01 8.07
CA GLN A 377 29.02 42.48 8.94
C GLN A 377 28.62 42.68 10.40
N ASN A 378 27.61 41.90 10.86
CA ASN A 378 27.05 41.99 12.20
C ASN A 378 27.15 40.64 12.93
N PHE A 379 28.07 40.60 13.91
CA PHE A 379 28.39 39.38 14.65
C PHE A 379 27.23 38.89 15.53
N ASN A 380 26.49 39.84 16.14
CA ASN A 380 25.36 39.46 17.00
C ASN A 380 24.24 38.78 16.22
N ILE A 381 23.93 39.28 15.02
CA ILE A 381 22.93 38.68 14.15
C ILE A 381 23.40 37.28 13.70
N ALA A 382 24.67 37.17 13.27
CA ALA A 382 25.24 35.90 12.83
C ALA A 382 25.17 34.83 13.94
N ILE A 383 25.50 35.21 15.19
CA ILE A 383 25.43 34.30 16.34
C ILE A 383 23.99 33.91 16.65
N VAL A 384 23.05 34.85 16.70
CA VAL A 384 21.62 34.56 17.00
C VAL A 384 21.09 33.57 16.00
N VAL A 385 21.30 33.78 14.72
CA VAL A 385 20.78 32.88 13.68
C VAL A 385 21.50 31.53 13.72
N ALA A 386 22.83 31.50 13.93
CA ALA A 386 23.56 30.23 14.00
C ALA A 386 23.15 29.39 15.22
N LEU A 387 23.02 29.98 16.40
CA LEU A 387 22.55 29.28 17.60
C LEU A 387 21.11 28.81 17.45
N SER A 388 20.24 29.67 16.92
CA SER A 388 18.86 29.31 16.68
C SER A 388 18.75 28.11 15.71
N LEU A 389 19.50 28.14 14.62
CA LEU A 389 19.53 27.06 13.65
C LEU A 389 20.00 25.73 14.27
N MET A 390 21.06 25.79 15.09
CA MET A 390 21.55 24.61 15.82
C MET A 390 20.48 24.00 16.70
N VAL A 391 19.78 24.80 17.52
CA VAL A 391 18.75 24.34 18.44
C VAL A 391 17.52 23.85 17.67
N VAL A 392 17.12 24.57 16.63
CA VAL A 392 15.99 24.19 15.76
C VAL A 392 16.23 22.83 15.11
N VAL A 393 17.40 22.56 14.56
CA VAL A 393 17.75 21.26 13.94
C VAL A 393 17.68 20.13 14.97
N ILE A 394 18.14 20.36 16.20
CA ILE A 394 18.05 19.34 17.27
C ILE A 394 16.58 19.02 17.60
N ILE A 395 15.78 20.06 17.84
CA ILE A 395 14.35 19.90 18.18
C ILE A 395 13.61 19.24 17.02
N ALA A 396 13.82 19.69 15.79
CA ALA A 396 13.15 19.17 14.59
C ALA A 396 13.40 17.67 14.39
N LYS A 397 14.67 17.24 14.49
CA LYS A 397 15.02 15.82 14.35
C LYS A 397 14.45 14.96 15.47
N LEU A 398 14.41 15.45 16.71
CA LEU A 398 13.79 14.74 17.83
C LEU A 398 12.28 14.65 17.66
N ILE A 399 11.58 15.71 17.27
CA ILE A 399 10.15 15.70 16.99
C ILE A 399 9.86 14.71 15.84
N GLY A 400 10.64 14.80 14.75
CA GLY A 400 10.50 13.93 13.58
C GLY A 400 10.66 12.43 13.89
N CYS A 401 11.46 12.06 14.91
CA CYS A 401 11.57 10.65 15.28
C CYS A 401 10.53 10.22 16.34
N ILE A 402 10.13 11.10 17.25
CA ILE A 402 9.22 10.76 18.35
C ILE A 402 7.79 10.58 17.85
N LEU A 403 7.30 11.47 16.98
CA LEU A 403 5.90 11.48 16.56
C LEU A 403 5.48 10.19 15.86
N PRO A 404 6.19 9.66 14.83
CA PRO A 404 5.81 8.40 14.19
C PRO A 404 5.87 7.20 15.15
N LEU A 405 6.88 7.14 16.02
CA LEU A 405 6.99 6.08 17.03
C LEU A 405 5.81 6.09 18.01
N PHE A 406 5.33 7.29 18.36
CA PHE A 406 4.21 7.44 19.27
C PHE A 406 2.89 7.08 18.58
N ALA A 407 2.71 7.47 17.31
CA ALA A 407 1.56 7.09 16.50
C ALA A 407 1.45 5.57 16.38
N ASN A 408 2.51 4.89 16.03
CA ASN A 408 2.57 3.43 15.98
C ASN A 408 2.18 2.78 17.33
N LYS A 409 2.64 3.33 18.44
CA LYS A 409 2.32 2.79 19.77
C LYS A 409 0.82 2.87 20.12
N ILE A 410 0.15 3.93 19.70
CA ILE A 410 -1.30 4.12 19.98
C ILE A 410 -2.20 3.52 18.90
N GLY A 411 -1.63 2.81 17.92
CA GLY A 411 -2.37 2.17 16.82
C GLY A 411 -2.85 3.15 15.75
N VAL A 412 -2.20 4.32 15.64
CA VAL A 412 -2.41 5.29 14.56
C VAL A 412 -1.30 5.08 13.54
N ASP A 413 -1.65 5.11 12.26
CA ASP A 413 -0.68 4.97 11.18
C ASP A 413 0.44 6.02 11.29
N PRO A 414 1.71 5.59 11.37
CA PRO A 414 2.85 6.50 11.44
C PRO A 414 3.00 7.43 10.22
N ALA A 415 2.52 7.04 9.04
CA ALA A 415 2.61 7.83 7.81
C ALA A 415 1.85 9.16 7.92
N ILE A 416 0.78 9.21 8.72
CA ILE A 416 0.03 10.46 9.01
C ILE A 416 0.93 11.50 9.73
N MET A 417 1.92 11.04 10.51
CA MET A 417 2.87 11.90 11.22
C MET A 417 4.06 12.30 10.34
N ALA A 418 3.85 12.43 9.03
CA ALA A 418 4.87 12.78 8.08
C ALA A 418 5.02 14.30 7.87
N SER A 419 5.62 14.66 6.77
CA SER A 419 6.16 15.99 6.48
C SER A 419 5.24 17.18 6.83
N PRO A 420 3.96 17.26 6.39
CA PRO A 420 3.17 18.48 6.59
C PRO A 420 2.82 18.77 8.05
N LEU A 421 2.56 17.74 8.85
CA LEU A 421 2.25 17.90 10.28
C LEU A 421 3.50 18.27 11.05
N ILE A 422 4.63 17.61 10.75
CA ILE A 422 5.91 17.88 11.40
C ILE A 422 6.39 19.30 11.09
N THR A 423 6.33 19.73 9.83
CA THR A 423 6.74 21.10 9.46
C THR A 423 5.96 22.12 10.26
N THR A 424 4.65 21.98 10.40
CA THR A 424 3.81 22.93 11.16
C THR A 424 4.19 22.98 12.65
N ILE A 425 4.47 21.83 13.27
CA ILE A 425 4.91 21.79 14.68
C ILE A 425 6.32 22.38 14.82
N VAL A 426 7.23 22.00 13.94
CA VAL A 426 8.61 22.48 13.94
C VAL A 426 8.68 23.97 13.65
N ASP A 427 7.87 24.51 12.77
CA ASP A 427 7.78 25.95 12.47
C ASP A 427 7.43 26.73 13.73
N THR A 428 6.43 26.29 14.44
CA THR A 428 6.02 26.90 15.72
C THR A 428 7.17 26.88 16.73
N CYS A 429 7.85 25.73 16.89
CA CYS A 429 9.00 25.60 17.79
C CYS A 429 10.18 26.46 17.34
N SER A 430 10.45 26.52 16.03
CA SER A 430 11.54 27.29 15.44
C SER A 430 11.41 28.77 15.74
N ILE A 431 10.22 29.31 15.58
CA ILE A 431 9.94 30.72 15.86
C ILE A 431 10.12 31.02 17.36
N LEU A 432 9.56 30.18 18.24
CA LEU A 432 9.72 30.35 19.68
C LEU A 432 11.19 30.35 20.09
N VAL A 433 11.97 29.39 19.61
CA VAL A 433 13.41 29.28 19.89
C VAL A 433 14.16 30.52 19.37
N TYR A 434 13.90 30.88 18.14
CA TYR A 434 14.57 32.01 17.49
C TYR A 434 14.36 33.32 18.22
N PHE A 435 13.11 33.64 18.53
CA PHE A 435 12.81 34.91 19.23
C PHE A 435 13.28 34.90 20.67
N ASN A 436 13.19 33.77 21.40
CA ASN A 436 13.76 33.71 22.73
C ASN A 436 15.28 33.97 22.72
N ILE A 437 16.03 33.40 21.77
CA ILE A 437 17.47 33.65 21.65
C ILE A 437 17.72 35.13 21.25
N ALA A 438 16.95 35.65 20.29
CA ALA A 438 17.12 37.06 19.85
C ALA A 438 16.82 38.04 20.98
N VAL A 439 15.75 37.86 21.73
CA VAL A 439 15.40 38.71 22.89
C VAL A 439 16.50 38.71 23.93
N HIS A 440 17.09 37.58 24.25
CA HIS A 440 18.20 37.50 25.20
C HIS A 440 19.50 38.15 24.71
N VAL A 441 19.89 37.93 23.44
CA VAL A 441 21.13 38.45 22.91
C VAL A 441 21.07 39.97 22.68
N PHE A 442 19.91 40.50 22.27
CA PHE A 442 19.72 41.92 22.03
C PHE A 442 19.13 42.69 23.22
N ASN A 443 18.85 42.01 24.35
CA ASN A 443 18.23 42.58 25.55
C ASN A 443 16.93 43.34 25.25
N ILE A 444 16.07 42.75 24.41
CA ILE A 444 14.77 43.36 24.01
C ILE A 444 13.73 43.04 25.07
N VAL A 445 12.93 44.06 25.45
CA VAL A 445 11.78 43.87 26.32
C VAL A 445 10.58 43.48 25.48
N VAL A 446 10.00 42.30 25.74
CA VAL A 446 8.85 41.72 25.02
C VAL A 446 7.55 42.08 25.71
#